data_05fbcb429f81553efc04e2101e61f29d
#
_entry.id   05fbcb429f81553efc04e2101e61f29d
#
_cell.length_a   1.000
_cell.length_b   1.000
_cell.length_c   1.000
_cell.angle_alpha   90.00
_cell.angle_beta   90.00
_cell.angle_gamma   90.00
#
_symmetry.space_group_name_H-M   'P 1'
#
loop_
_entity.id
_entity.type
_entity.pdbx_description
1 polymer ?
#
loop_
_entity_poly.entity_id
_entity_poly.type
_entity_poly.pdbx_seq_one_letter_code
_entity_poly.pdbx_strand_id
1 'polypeptide(L)'
;MDYKVVVTKDAEEDLERFIKYLIFEKKSLQAVENVLNDYDVTIESLRHVAGSLKLCDNPRLHQLKYCRINFLNHRYFMLYRIEDDVVIIDKIFHELQDYENKMY
;
A
#
# COMPACT_ATOMS: atom_id res chain seq x y z
N MET A 1 -8.23 -6.51 17.70
CA MET A 1 -8.27 -7.73 16.88
C MET A 1 -7.14 -7.68 15.87
N ASP A 2 -6.35 -8.73 15.80
CA ASP A 2 -5.21 -8.76 14.89
C ASP A 2 -5.59 -9.40 13.56
N TYR A 3 -5.10 -8.81 12.49
CA TYR A 3 -5.30 -9.32 11.15
C TYR A 3 -4.03 -9.98 10.64
N LYS A 4 -4.20 -11.00 9.80
CA LYS A 4 -3.12 -11.52 8.99
C LYS A 4 -3.01 -10.67 7.74
N VAL A 5 -1.81 -10.23 7.37
CA VAL A 5 -1.60 -9.37 6.20
C VAL A 5 -0.95 -10.19 5.08
N VAL A 6 -1.54 -10.14 3.91
CA VAL A 6 -1.05 -10.78 2.69
C VAL A 6 -0.80 -9.71 1.64
N VAL A 7 0.39 -9.74 1.03
CA VAL A 7 0.76 -8.83 -0.05
C VAL A 7 0.67 -9.62 -1.36
N THR A 8 -0.14 -9.13 -2.30
CA THR A 8 -0.27 -9.80 -3.60
C THR A 8 0.99 -9.62 -4.43
N LYS A 9 1.14 -10.45 -5.45
CA LYS A 9 2.24 -10.32 -6.40
C LYS A 9 2.24 -8.94 -7.07
N ASP A 10 1.07 -8.44 -7.44
CA ASP A 10 0.95 -7.12 -8.06
C ASP A 10 1.47 -6.02 -7.13
N ALA A 11 1.11 -6.08 -5.84
CA ALA A 11 1.59 -5.11 -4.87
C ALA A 11 3.11 -5.22 -4.67
N GLU A 12 3.64 -6.43 -4.64
CA GLU A 12 5.09 -6.64 -4.55
C GLU A 12 5.81 -6.06 -5.75
N GLU A 13 5.26 -6.23 -6.95
CA GLU A 13 5.82 -5.66 -8.17
C GLU A 13 5.76 -4.13 -8.16
N ASP A 14 4.69 -3.55 -7.62
CA ASP A 14 4.60 -2.10 -7.46
C ASP A 14 5.74 -1.58 -6.57
N LEU A 15 5.95 -2.21 -5.42
CA LEU A 15 7.02 -1.84 -4.52
C LEU A 15 8.39 -1.97 -5.19
N GLU A 16 8.60 -3.05 -5.90
CA GLU A 16 9.85 -3.30 -6.61
C GLU A 16 10.15 -2.21 -7.64
N ARG A 17 9.13 -1.74 -8.39
CA ARG A 17 9.31 -0.63 -9.33
C ARG A 17 9.74 0.65 -8.64
N PHE A 18 9.15 0.97 -7.49
CA PHE A 18 9.54 2.16 -6.72
C PHE A 18 10.98 2.04 -6.21
N ILE A 19 11.36 0.86 -5.73
CA ILE A 19 12.72 0.63 -5.25
C ILE A 19 13.73 0.77 -6.40
N LYS A 20 13.45 0.19 -7.56
CA LYS A 20 14.29 0.32 -8.74
C LYS A 20 14.45 1.78 -9.16
N TYR A 21 13.38 2.55 -9.12
CA TYR A 21 13.44 3.98 -9.42
C TYR A 21 14.42 4.69 -8.48
N LEU A 22 14.32 4.41 -7.18
CA LEU A 22 15.21 5.02 -6.19
C LEU A 22 16.67 4.62 -6.39
N ILE A 23 16.91 3.40 -6.80
CA ILE A 23 18.28 2.91 -7.06
C ILE A 23 18.86 3.54 -8.32
N PHE A 24 18.14 3.50 -9.43
CA PHE A 24 18.68 3.84 -10.74
C PHE A 24 18.52 5.32 -11.09
N GLU A 25 17.43 5.96 -10.70
CA GLU A 25 17.18 7.37 -11.02
C GLU A 25 17.67 8.30 -9.92
N LYS A 26 17.44 7.95 -8.66
CA LYS A 26 17.84 8.79 -7.52
C LYS A 26 19.20 8.39 -6.95
N LYS A 27 19.66 7.18 -7.26
CA LYS A 27 20.95 6.65 -6.81
C LYS A 27 21.17 6.79 -5.31
N SER A 28 20.12 6.52 -4.54
CA SER A 28 20.15 6.67 -3.08
C SER A 28 19.73 5.39 -2.39
N LEU A 29 20.72 4.66 -1.86
CA LEU A 29 20.46 3.48 -1.05
C LEU A 29 19.80 3.87 0.27
N GLN A 30 20.09 5.06 0.79
CA GLN A 30 19.44 5.54 2.01
C GLN A 30 17.94 5.74 1.79
N ALA A 31 17.55 6.26 0.62
CA ALA A 31 16.14 6.41 0.29
C ALA A 31 15.44 5.06 0.19
N VAL A 32 16.10 4.06 -0.39
CA VAL A 32 15.57 2.69 -0.45
C VAL A 32 15.31 2.15 0.96
N GLU A 33 16.30 2.26 1.84
CA GLU A 33 16.19 1.78 3.21
C GLU A 33 15.05 2.47 3.95
N ASN A 34 14.92 3.79 3.79
CA ASN A 34 13.87 4.56 4.44
C ASN A 34 12.47 4.15 3.96
N VAL A 35 12.30 3.90 2.65
CA VAL A 35 11.02 3.46 2.10
C VAL A 35 10.67 2.06 2.58
N LEU A 36 11.64 1.15 2.63
CA LEU A 36 11.40 -0.21 3.11
C LEU A 36 11.03 -0.23 4.58
N ASN A 37 11.66 0.60 5.40
CA ASN A 37 11.30 0.73 6.81
C ASN A 37 9.88 1.26 6.98
N ASP A 38 9.51 2.27 6.20
CA ASP A 38 8.16 2.84 6.22
C ASP A 38 7.12 1.81 5.76
N TYR A 39 7.45 1.02 4.75
CA TYR A 39 6.62 -0.09 4.27
C TYR A 39 6.35 -1.09 5.39
N ASP A 40 7.42 -1.53 6.09
CA ASP A 40 7.29 -2.49 7.18
C ASP A 40 6.42 -1.96 8.32
N VAL A 41 6.61 -0.70 8.69
CA VAL A 41 5.79 -0.04 9.72
C VAL A 41 4.33 0.03 9.29
N THR A 42 4.07 0.33 8.02
CA THR A 42 2.71 0.41 7.49
C THR A 42 2.01 -0.95 7.53
N ILE A 43 2.72 -2.01 7.14
CA ILE A 43 2.19 -3.38 7.21
C ILE A 43 1.88 -3.76 8.66
N GLU A 44 2.78 -3.47 9.59
CA GLU A 44 2.55 -3.77 11.00
C GLU A 44 1.34 -3.03 11.53
N SER A 45 1.18 -1.77 11.14
CA SER A 45 0.01 -0.98 11.52
C SER A 45 -1.30 -1.63 11.02
N LEU A 46 -1.32 -2.15 9.80
CA LEU A 46 -2.50 -2.82 9.25
C LEU A 46 -2.93 -4.03 10.08
N ARG A 47 -2.03 -4.71 10.75
CA ARG A 47 -2.39 -5.85 11.60
C ARG A 47 -3.33 -5.45 12.72
N HIS A 48 -3.31 -4.19 13.11
CA HIS A 48 -4.09 -3.70 14.26
C HIS A 48 -5.23 -2.77 13.87
N VAL A 49 -5.08 -1.96 12.81
CA VAL A 49 -6.03 -0.88 12.51
C VAL A 49 -6.82 -1.09 11.21
N ALA A 50 -6.58 -2.15 10.46
CA ALA A 50 -7.19 -2.32 9.14
C ALA A 50 -8.71 -2.18 9.16
N GLY A 51 -9.37 -2.73 10.16
CA GLY A 51 -10.83 -2.70 10.26
C GLY A 51 -11.41 -1.37 10.70
N SER A 52 -10.57 -0.44 11.18
CA SER A 52 -11.04 0.87 11.65
C SER A 52 -10.87 1.98 10.62
N LEU A 53 -10.26 1.70 9.46
CA LEU A 53 -10.10 2.67 8.40
C LEU A 53 -11.34 2.63 7.48
N LYS A 54 -11.72 3.80 6.97
CA LYS A 54 -12.91 3.86 6.12
C LYS A 54 -12.62 3.37 4.70
N LEU A 55 -13.70 2.98 4.00
CA LEU A 55 -13.61 2.62 2.59
C LEU A 55 -13.22 3.82 1.74
N CYS A 56 -12.64 3.58 0.58
CA CYS A 56 -12.26 4.63 -0.36
C CYS A 56 -13.47 5.45 -0.79
N ASP A 57 -13.25 6.75 -1.03
CA ASP A 57 -14.32 7.67 -1.43
C ASP A 57 -14.76 7.46 -2.89
N ASN A 58 -13.87 7.00 -3.76
CA ASN A 58 -14.24 6.70 -5.14
C ASN A 58 -15.35 5.65 -5.16
N PRO A 59 -16.49 5.91 -5.82
CA PRO A 59 -17.66 5.01 -5.76
C PRO A 59 -17.36 3.58 -6.18
N ARG A 60 -16.52 3.39 -7.19
CA ARG A 60 -16.16 2.05 -7.68
C ARG A 60 -15.32 1.30 -6.66
N LEU A 61 -14.28 1.95 -6.11
CA LEU A 61 -13.42 1.34 -5.12
C LEU A 61 -14.18 1.08 -3.82
N HIS A 62 -15.07 2.00 -3.45
CA HIS A 62 -15.96 1.83 -2.30
C HIS A 62 -16.84 0.59 -2.46
N GLN A 63 -17.44 0.42 -3.65
CA GLN A 63 -18.29 -0.74 -3.95
C GLN A 63 -17.49 -2.04 -3.89
N LEU A 64 -16.23 -2.03 -4.31
CA LEU A 64 -15.33 -3.18 -4.24
C LEU A 64 -14.72 -3.36 -2.84
N LYS A 65 -15.10 -2.51 -1.90
CA LYS A 65 -14.68 -2.56 -0.49
C LYS A 65 -13.19 -2.34 -0.26
N TYR A 66 -12.57 -1.50 -1.10
CA TYR A 66 -11.19 -1.12 -0.90
C TYR A 66 -11.06 -0.04 0.16
N CYS A 67 -10.03 -0.18 0.96
CA CYS A 67 -9.57 0.81 1.94
C CYS A 67 -8.19 1.30 1.54
N ARG A 68 -7.82 2.46 2.06
CA ARG A 68 -6.53 3.07 1.78
C ARG A 68 -5.78 3.32 3.09
N ILE A 69 -4.50 2.97 3.11
CA ILE A 69 -3.60 3.39 4.19
C ILE A 69 -2.38 4.08 3.59
N ASN A 70 -2.06 5.27 4.09
CA ASN A 70 -0.91 6.03 3.64
C ASN A 70 0.33 5.58 4.41
N PHE A 71 1.49 5.59 3.74
CA PHE A 71 2.77 5.46 4.42
C PHE A 71 2.95 6.65 5.37
N LEU A 72 3.65 6.44 6.47
CA LEU A 72 3.81 7.46 7.50
C LEU A 72 4.71 8.61 7.05
N ASN A 73 5.83 8.29 6.40
CA ASN A 73 6.88 9.25 6.08
C ASN A 73 7.11 9.49 4.60
N HIS A 74 6.37 8.81 3.72
CA HIS A 74 6.54 8.92 2.28
C HIS A 74 5.18 9.05 1.59
N ARG A 75 5.20 9.55 0.35
CA ARG A 75 3.98 9.79 -0.42
C ARG A 75 3.49 8.55 -1.16
N TYR A 76 3.57 7.40 -0.52
CA TYR A 76 3.02 6.16 -1.04
C TYR A 76 1.81 5.77 -0.23
N PHE A 77 0.94 4.96 -0.82
CA PHE A 77 -0.20 4.40 -0.09
C PHE A 77 -0.52 3.03 -0.64
N MET A 78 -1.20 2.24 0.19
CA MET A 78 -1.65 0.91 -0.16
C MET A 78 -3.15 0.89 -0.29
N LEU A 79 -3.67 0.17 -1.29
CA LEU A 79 -5.08 -0.16 -1.38
C LEU A 79 -5.23 -1.61 -0.96
N TYR A 80 -6.11 -1.84 0.00
CA TYR A 80 -6.33 -3.17 0.56
C TYR A 80 -7.81 -3.45 0.77
N ARG A 81 -8.14 -4.71 0.88
CA ARG A 81 -9.47 -5.17 1.24
C ARG A 81 -9.35 -6.20 2.34
N ILE A 82 -10.43 -6.44 3.05
CA ILE A 82 -10.45 -7.39 4.17
C ILE A 82 -11.37 -8.54 3.81
N GLU A 83 -10.89 -9.76 3.96
CA GLU A 83 -11.68 -10.98 3.86
C GLU A 83 -11.51 -11.74 5.18
N ASP A 84 -12.58 -11.82 5.96
CA ASP A 84 -12.57 -12.37 7.32
C ASP A 84 -11.53 -11.67 8.20
N ASP A 85 -10.47 -12.35 8.63
CA ASP A 85 -9.40 -11.77 9.41
C ASP A 85 -8.12 -11.52 8.60
N VAL A 86 -8.23 -11.57 7.26
CA VAL A 86 -7.10 -11.39 6.36
C VAL A 86 -7.20 -10.05 5.64
N VAL A 87 -6.13 -9.27 5.73
CA VAL A 87 -5.95 -8.03 4.97
C VAL A 87 -5.18 -8.39 3.71
N ILE A 88 -5.75 -8.05 2.56
CA ILE A 88 -5.13 -8.34 1.27
C ILE A 88 -4.72 -7.01 0.62
N ILE A 89 -3.43 -6.78 0.52
CA ILE A 89 -2.89 -5.57 -0.12
C ILE A 89 -2.76 -5.87 -1.61
N ASP A 90 -3.62 -5.23 -2.42
CA ASP A 90 -3.68 -5.49 -3.86
C ASP A 90 -2.78 -4.56 -4.68
N LYS A 91 -2.57 -3.33 -4.22
CA LYS A 91 -1.80 -2.34 -4.98
C LYS A 91 -1.09 -1.38 -4.05
N ILE A 92 0.05 -0.86 -4.52
CA ILE A 92 0.79 0.23 -3.88
C ILE A 92 0.98 1.32 -4.93
N PHE A 93 0.64 2.55 -4.57
CA PHE A 93 0.72 3.69 -5.48
C PHE A 93 1.52 4.84 -4.85
N HIS A 94 2.08 5.69 -5.70
CA HIS A 94 2.55 7.00 -5.29
C HIS A 94 1.39 7.98 -5.42
N GLU A 95 1.29 8.97 -4.53
CA GLU A 95 0.18 9.93 -4.52
C GLU A 95 0.00 10.70 -5.84
N LEU A 96 1.05 10.82 -6.64
CA LEU A 96 0.98 11.53 -7.94
C LEU A 96 0.44 10.65 -9.07
N GLN A 97 0.22 9.35 -8.84
CA GLN A 97 -0.32 8.46 -9.85
C GLN A 97 -1.84 8.57 -9.90
N ASP A 98 -2.41 8.41 -11.10
CA ASP A 98 -3.86 8.34 -11.28
C ASP A 98 -4.32 6.91 -10.94
N TYR A 99 -4.35 6.59 -9.66
CA TYR A 99 -4.61 5.24 -9.19
C TYR A 99 -6.02 4.75 -9.51
N GLU A 100 -7.00 5.65 -9.57
CA GLU A 100 -8.39 5.28 -9.81
C GLU A 100 -8.58 4.63 -11.18
N ASN A 101 -7.78 5.04 -12.16
CA ASN A 101 -7.82 4.47 -13.51
C ASN A 101 -6.89 3.26 -13.67
N LYS A 102 -6.11 2.93 -12.65
CA LYS A 102 -5.13 1.83 -12.71
C LYS A 102 -5.53 0.60 -11.90
N MET A 103 -6.71 0.61 -11.31
CA MET A 103 -7.16 -0.47 -10.41
C MET A 103 -7.78 -1.66 -11.13
N TYR A 104 -7.74 -1.71 -12.42
CA TYR A 104 -8.16 -2.87 -13.20
C TYR A 104 -7.60 -2.87 -14.58
#